data_bf70dee0a5713f8b5b53d6a6e7a67e61
#
_entry.id   bf70dee0a5713f8b5b53d6a6e7a67e61
#
_cell.length_a   1.000
_cell.length_b   1.000
_cell.length_c   1.000
_cell.angle_alpha   90.00
_cell.angle_beta   90.00
_cell.angle_gamma   90.00
#
_symmetry.space_group_name_H-M   'P 1'
#
loop_
_entity.id
_entity.type
_entity.pdbx_description
1 polymer ?
#
loop_
_entity_poly.entity_id
_entity_poly.type
_entity_poly.pdbx_seq_one_letter_code
_entity_poly.pdbx_strand_id
1 'polypeptide(L)' 'MTMKRAGGGQPPMLGEVLFEFQRHGNVLRVTAIDPKSGTEVIMVADPRQSKTVIQRLAARKLAYVMAKNHAKAPHR' A
#
# COMPACT_ATOMS: atom_id res chain seq x y z
N MET A 1 -6.94 -10.12 1.64
CA MET A 1 -6.08 -10.83 2.09
C MET A 1 -4.89 -10.20 2.48
N THR A 2 -4.39 -10.43 3.44
CA THR A 2 -3.30 -9.84 3.88
C THR A 2 -2.10 -10.39 3.34
N MET A 3 -1.16 -9.65 3.11
CA MET A 3 -0.06 -10.08 2.60
C MET A 3 0.80 -10.52 3.58
N LYS A 4 1.04 -11.52 3.84
CA LYS A 4 1.85 -12.00 4.76
C LYS A 4 3.13 -11.85 4.61
N ARG A 5 3.77 -11.47 4.86
CA ARG A 5 4.98 -11.22 4.83
C ARG A 5 5.77 -12.05 4.59
N ALA A 6 6.11 -12.24 4.16
CA ALA A 6 6.87 -13.05 3.93
C ALA A 6 8.05 -12.82 4.10
N GLY A 7 8.37 -12.34 4.47
CA GLY A 7 9.47 -12.26 4.73
C GLY A 7 10.21 -11.52 4.16
N GLY A 8 10.98 -11.33 4.04
CA GLY A 8 11.84 -10.69 3.51
C GLY A 8 11.68 -9.60 2.82
N GLY A 9 11.15 -9.30 2.16
CA GLY A 9 11.11 -8.24 1.35
C GLY A 9 10.47 -7.07 1.79
N GLN A 10 9.98 -6.98 2.94
CA GLN A 10 9.32 -5.83 3.29
C GLN A 10 10.09 -4.78 3.86
N PRO A 11 9.82 -3.56 3.60
CA PRO A 11 10.50 -2.45 4.23
C PRO A 11 10.24 -2.51 5.70
N PRO A 12 11.17 -2.18 6.48
CA PRO A 12 11.02 -2.27 7.92
C PRO A 12 9.85 -1.53 8.47
N MET A 13 9.47 -0.45 7.90
CA MET A 13 8.41 0.31 8.46
C MET A 13 7.05 -0.24 8.14
N LEU A 14 6.95 -1.19 7.24
CA LEU A 14 5.68 -1.71 6.91
C LEU A 14 5.54 -3.09 7.47
N GLY A 15 5.07 -3.36 8.50
CA GLY A 15 4.90 -4.68 8.99
C GLY A 15 3.88 -5.40 8.17
N GLU A 16 2.65 -5.07 8.36
CA GLU A 16 1.60 -5.73 7.66
C GLU A 16 0.90 -4.72 6.81
N VAL A 17 0.54 -5.06 5.63
CA VAL A 17 -0.19 -4.16 4.75
C VAL A 17 -1.46 -4.84 4.32
N LEU A 18 -2.55 -4.14 4.46
CA LEU A 18 -3.84 -4.68 4.04
C LEU A 18 -4.17 -4.06 2.70
N PHE A 19 -4.76 -4.84 1.83
CA PHE A 19 -5.13 -4.34 0.52
C PHE A 19 -6.61 -4.55 0.25
N GLU A 20 -7.22 -3.55 -0.35
CA GLU A 20 -8.60 -3.68 -0.78
C GLU A 20 -8.65 -3.40 -2.25
N PHE A 21 -9.37 -4.20 -2.99
CA PHE A 21 -9.50 -4.03 -4.43
C PHE A 21 -10.95 -3.82 -4.78
N GLN A 22 -11.23 -2.79 -5.54
CA GLN A 22 -12.58 -2.53 -6.00
C GLN A 22 -12.58 -2.27 -7.47
N ARG A 23 -13.40 -2.97 -8.21
CA ARG A 23 -13.48 -2.79 -9.64
C ARG A 23 -14.50 -1.73 -9.97
N HIS A 24 -14.11 -0.77 -10.76
CA HIS A 24 -15.00 0.25 -11.24
C HIS A 24 -14.84 0.36 -12.74
N GLY A 25 -15.73 -0.29 -13.46
CA GLY A 25 -15.63 -0.26 -14.90
C GLY A 25 -14.35 -0.89 -15.38
N ASN A 26 -13.57 -0.13 -16.09
CA ASN A 26 -12.33 -0.64 -16.62
C ASN A 26 -11.11 -0.39 -15.75
N VAL A 27 -11.32 0.10 -14.57
CA VAL A 27 -10.20 0.35 -13.70
C VAL A 27 -10.36 -0.37 -12.38
N LEU A 28 -9.25 -0.58 -11.73
CA LEU A 28 -9.24 -1.25 -10.46
C LEU A 28 -8.74 -0.26 -9.44
N ARG A 29 -9.53 -0.01 -8.40
CA ARG A 29 -9.11 0.90 -7.37
C ARG A 29 -8.49 0.06 -6.28
N VAL A 30 -7.33 0.39 -5.89
CA VAL A 30 -6.57 -0.38 -4.90
C VAL A 30 -6.23 0.50 -3.71
N THR A 31 -6.59 0.04 -2.54
CA THR A 31 -6.27 0.77 -1.33
C THR A 31 -5.27 -0.07 -0.53
N ALA A 32 -4.20 0.53 -0.12
CA ALA A 32 -3.22 -0.14 0.73
C ALA A 32 -3.23 0.56 2.08
N ILE A 33 -3.33 -0.20 3.13
CA ILE A 33 -3.50 0.33 4.47
C ILE A 33 -2.48 -0.24 5.43
N ASP A 34 -1.87 0.63 6.20
CA ASP A 34 -1.01 0.20 7.27
C ASP A 34 -1.84 0.25 8.54
N PRO A 35 -2.24 -0.88 9.09
CA PRO A 35 -3.15 -0.89 10.22
C PRO A 35 -2.58 -0.29 11.49
N LYS A 36 -1.26 -0.27 11.63
CA LYS A 36 -0.70 0.30 12.78
C LYS A 36 -0.83 1.78 12.85
N SER A 37 -0.60 2.47 11.79
CA SER A 37 -0.68 3.92 11.79
C SER A 37 -1.99 4.43 11.25
N GLY A 38 -2.74 3.59 10.59
CA GLY A 38 -3.96 4.03 9.96
C GLY A 38 -3.73 4.73 8.64
N THR A 39 -2.51 4.78 8.18
CA THR A 39 -2.21 5.44 6.92
C THR A 39 -2.72 4.61 5.76
N GLU A 40 -3.32 5.26 4.80
CA GLU A 40 -3.75 4.51 3.64
C GLU A 40 -3.52 5.30 2.38
N VAL A 41 -3.31 4.63 1.29
CA VAL A 41 -3.16 5.27 0.00
C VAL A 41 -4.04 4.55 -0.98
N ILE A 42 -4.47 5.29 -1.99
CA ILE A 42 -5.34 4.73 -3.00
C ILE A 42 -4.68 4.93 -4.33
N MET A 43 -4.72 3.91 -5.16
CA MET A 43 -4.21 4.07 -6.51
C MET A 43 -5.15 3.38 -7.46
N VAL A 44 -5.04 3.73 -8.73
CA VAL A 44 -5.86 3.14 -9.76
C VAL A 44 -4.95 2.30 -10.63
N ALA A 45 -5.36 1.12 -10.95
CA ALA A 45 -4.56 0.20 -11.75
C ALA A 45 -5.39 -0.41 -12.86
N ASP A 46 -4.69 -1.01 -13.79
CA ASP A 46 -5.32 -1.71 -14.88
C ASP A 46 -5.66 -3.09 -14.36
N PRO A 47 -6.91 -3.52 -14.43
CA PRO A 47 -7.27 -4.82 -13.90
C PRO A 47 -6.60 -5.99 -14.60
N ARG A 48 -5.97 -5.73 -15.74
CA ARG A 48 -5.27 -6.80 -16.42
C ARG A 48 -3.87 -7.04 -15.87
N GLN A 49 -3.37 -6.16 -15.04
CA GLN A 49 -2.07 -6.36 -14.48
C GLN A 49 -2.14 -7.40 -13.38
N SER A 50 -1.03 -8.03 -13.07
CA SER A 50 -1.04 -9.06 -12.06
C SER A 50 -1.24 -8.42 -10.69
N LYS A 51 -1.94 -9.08 -9.83
CA LYS A 51 -2.19 -8.60 -8.52
C LYS A 51 -0.91 -8.42 -7.75
N THR A 52 0.05 -9.28 -7.95
CA THR A 52 1.33 -9.16 -7.28
C THR A 52 2.02 -7.84 -7.63
N VAL A 53 1.99 -7.48 -8.87
CA VAL A 53 2.62 -6.25 -9.29
C VAL A 53 1.88 -5.06 -8.71
N ILE A 54 0.57 -5.11 -8.74
CA ILE A 54 -0.24 -4.02 -8.21
C ILE A 54 -0.01 -3.86 -6.72
N GLN A 55 0.04 -4.95 -6.00
CA GLN A 55 0.27 -4.88 -4.56
C GLN A 55 1.64 -4.30 -4.24
N ARG A 56 2.63 -4.66 -5.02
CA ARG A 56 3.95 -4.16 -4.82
C ARG A 56 4.02 -2.65 -5.03
N LEU A 57 3.36 -2.17 -6.07
CA LEU A 57 3.33 -0.75 -6.34
C LEU A 57 2.56 0.00 -5.26
N ALA A 58 1.46 -0.55 -4.82
CA ALA A 58 0.67 0.10 -3.79
C ALA A 58 1.42 0.15 -2.46
N ALA A 59 2.11 -0.92 -2.13
CA ALA A 59 2.88 -0.95 -0.90
C ALA A 59 4.01 0.06 -0.94
N ARG A 60 4.63 0.24 -2.10
CA ARG A 60 5.68 1.17 -2.23
C ARG A 60 5.18 2.58 -2.07
N LYS A 61 4.02 2.86 -2.63
CA LYS A 61 3.44 4.15 -2.50
C LYS A 61 3.09 4.43 -1.02
N LEU A 62 2.58 3.42 -0.34
CA LEU A 62 2.26 3.55 1.07
C LEU A 62 3.52 3.84 1.89
N ALA A 63 4.58 3.11 1.61
CA ALA A 63 5.83 3.31 2.33
C ALA A 63 6.37 4.73 2.10
N TYR A 64 6.23 5.20 0.88
CA TYR A 64 6.69 6.53 0.54
C TYR A 64 5.90 7.58 1.33
N VAL A 65 4.60 7.44 1.39
CA VAL A 65 3.77 8.39 2.10
C VAL A 65 4.04 8.34 3.60
N MET A 66 4.23 7.15 4.13
CA MET A 66 4.54 7.03 5.54
C MET A 66 5.88 7.67 5.88
N ALA A 67 6.85 7.51 5.05
CA ALA A 67 8.15 8.11 5.27
C ALA A 67 8.05 9.62 5.20
N LYS A 68 7.29 10.12 4.26
CA LYS A 68 7.13 11.52 4.11
C LYS A 68 6.40 12.12 5.28
N ASN A 69 5.36 11.49 5.75
CA ASN A 69 4.61 11.98 6.87
C ASN A 69 5.45 11.98 8.11
N HIS A 70 6.25 10.96 8.27
CA HIS A 70 7.10 10.87 9.41
C HIS A 70 8.14 11.99 9.40
N ALA A 71 8.68 12.28 8.26
CA ALA A 71 9.65 13.32 8.13
C ALA A 71 9.07 14.69 8.43
N LYS A 72 7.83 14.93 8.03
CA LYS A 72 7.28 16.19 8.26
C LYS A 72 6.75 16.33 9.60
N ALA A 73 6.34 15.31 10.19
CA ALA A 73 5.70 15.40 11.41
C ALA A 73 6.30 16.24 12.40
N PRO A 74 7.37 16.16 12.51
CA PRO A 74 7.97 16.86 13.51
C PRO A 74 7.76 18.20 13.57
N HIS A 75 7.67 18.73 13.46
CA HIS A 75 7.74 19.88 13.53
C HIS A 75 6.85 20.49 13.67
N ARG A 76 6.47 20.50 14.00
CA ARG A 76 5.69 21.12 14.24
C ARG A 76 5.53 21.26 14.91
#